data_98615c2d9cdbed7d10242ef29cc99ee3
#
_entry.id   98615c2d9cdbed7d10242ef29cc99ee3
#
_cell.length_a   1.000
_cell.length_b   1.000
_cell.length_c   1.000
_cell.angle_alpha   90.00
_cell.angle_beta   90.00
_cell.angle_gamma   90.00
#
_symmetry.space_group_name_H-M   'P 1'
#
loop_
_entity.id
_entity.type
_entity.pdbx_description
1 polymer ?
#
loop_
_entity_poly.entity_id
_entity_poly.type
_entity_poly.pdbx_seq_one_letter_code
_entity_poly.pdbx_strand_id
1 'polypeptide(L)'
;MPKITRTSFVIAVPDLEASAAFYRDVLGFTIHSISDPGWRFYTSGDCSIMAGQCPDAIHPSKLGDHSYFAYLEIDDIDRFYKSVRGAGAEICQDIRDGPWGMREFCLVTVDGHRIMFGSPINDATAVA
;
A
#
# COMPACT_ATOMS: atom_id res chain seq x y z
N MET A 1 22.70 19.40 -11.13
CA MET A 1 21.86 19.10 -9.97
C MET A 1 21.76 17.60 -9.78
N PRO A 2 22.09 17.08 -8.61
CA PRO A 2 21.86 15.66 -8.34
C PRO A 2 20.39 15.28 -8.49
N LYS A 3 20.13 14.03 -8.81
CA LYS A 3 18.76 13.52 -9.02
C LYS A 3 18.43 12.47 -7.97
N ILE A 4 17.15 12.40 -7.62
CA ILE A 4 16.68 11.31 -6.77
C ILE A 4 16.70 10.03 -7.60
N THR A 5 17.39 9.01 -7.10
CA THR A 5 17.59 7.77 -7.85
C THR A 5 16.66 6.65 -7.40
N ARG A 6 16.01 6.80 -6.24
CA ARG A 6 15.17 5.75 -5.69
C ARG A 6 14.21 6.35 -4.68
N THR A 7 13.02 5.79 -4.60
CA THR A 7 11.99 6.21 -3.64
C THR A 7 11.65 5.04 -2.73
N SER A 8 11.58 5.31 -1.43
CA SER A 8 11.06 4.36 -0.45
C SER A 8 10.09 5.11 0.46
N PHE A 9 9.05 4.42 0.90
CA PHE A 9 8.14 4.96 1.90
C PHE A 9 8.61 4.52 3.27
N VAL A 10 8.38 5.36 4.27
CA VAL A 10 8.73 5.04 5.67
C VAL A 10 7.47 5.15 6.49
N ILE A 11 7.12 4.09 7.20
CA ILE A 11 5.90 4.06 8.01
C ILE A 11 6.23 3.63 9.44
N ALA A 12 5.45 4.17 10.37
CA ALA A 12 5.46 3.72 11.76
C ALA A 12 4.35 2.69 11.94
N VAL A 13 4.66 1.57 12.54
CA VAL A 13 3.69 0.51 12.79
C VAL A 13 3.69 0.15 14.28
N PRO A 14 2.52 -0.13 14.87
CA PRO A 14 2.47 -0.44 16.30
C PRO A 14 3.04 -1.82 16.63
N ASP A 15 2.88 -2.77 15.74
CA ASP A 15 3.32 -4.17 15.94
C ASP A 15 3.90 -4.67 14.63
N LEU A 16 5.21 -4.84 14.60
CA LEU A 16 5.92 -5.18 13.38
C LEU A 16 5.55 -6.58 12.85
N GLU A 17 5.32 -7.53 13.75
CA GLU A 17 4.94 -8.89 13.34
C GLU A 17 3.57 -8.89 12.66
N ALA A 18 2.59 -8.18 13.24
CA ALA A 18 1.26 -8.09 12.64
C ALA A 18 1.29 -7.34 11.33
N SER A 19 2.07 -6.27 11.25
CA SER A 19 2.23 -5.49 10.03
C SER A 19 2.85 -6.33 8.91
N ALA A 20 3.95 -7.01 9.22
CA ALA A 20 4.64 -7.85 8.24
C ALA A 20 3.73 -8.97 7.72
N ALA A 21 2.98 -9.60 8.62
CA ALA A 21 2.03 -10.65 8.23
C ALA A 21 0.97 -10.12 7.27
N PHE A 22 0.43 -8.93 7.54
CA PHE A 22 -0.57 -8.32 6.66
C PHE A 22 0.01 -8.05 5.28
N TYR A 23 1.17 -7.42 5.22
CA TYR A 23 1.78 -7.10 3.92
C TYR A 23 2.13 -8.36 3.13
N ARG A 24 2.61 -9.40 3.82
CA ARG A 24 2.95 -10.68 3.17
C ARG A 24 1.70 -11.43 2.71
N ASP A 25 0.75 -11.64 3.63
CA ASP A 25 -0.34 -12.58 3.40
C ASP A 25 -1.53 -11.95 2.67
N VAL A 26 -1.76 -10.65 2.85
CA VAL A 26 -2.88 -9.96 2.22
C VAL A 26 -2.43 -9.21 0.96
N LEU A 27 -1.32 -8.48 1.05
CA LEU A 27 -0.87 -7.62 -0.05
C LEU A 27 0.14 -8.29 -0.98
N GLY A 28 0.72 -9.42 -0.57
CA GLY A 28 1.64 -10.16 -1.43
C GLY A 28 3.05 -9.60 -1.49
N PHE A 29 3.45 -8.80 -0.49
CA PHE A 29 4.81 -8.26 -0.43
C PHE A 29 5.79 -9.30 0.08
N THR A 30 7.05 -9.14 -0.29
CA THR A 30 8.15 -9.89 0.30
C THR A 30 8.66 -9.13 1.50
N ILE A 31 8.89 -9.84 2.60
CA ILE A 31 9.33 -9.25 3.87
C ILE A 31 10.80 -9.52 4.06
N HIS A 32 11.56 -8.48 4.36
CA HIS A 32 12.98 -8.57 4.59
C HIS A 32 13.31 -8.15 6.02
N SER A 33 13.95 -9.04 6.77
CA SER A 33 14.51 -8.72 8.07
C SER A 33 15.89 -8.12 7.89
N ILE A 34 16.21 -7.18 8.76
CA ILE A 34 17.53 -6.56 8.76
C ILE A 34 18.15 -6.74 10.15
N SER A 35 19.39 -6.26 10.34
CA SER A 35 20.09 -6.43 11.62
C SER A 35 19.40 -5.72 12.79
N ASP A 36 18.65 -4.66 12.52
CA ASP A 36 17.87 -3.96 13.54
C ASP A 36 16.51 -4.66 13.70
N PRO A 37 16.20 -5.22 14.89
CA PRO A 37 14.94 -5.95 15.08
C PRO A 37 13.70 -5.05 15.07
N GLY A 38 13.87 -3.75 15.23
CA GLY A 38 12.76 -2.79 15.21
C GLY A 38 12.33 -2.38 13.81
N TRP A 39 12.93 -2.89 12.77
CA TRP A 39 12.64 -2.52 11.38
C TRP A 39 12.48 -3.73 10.49
N ARG A 40 11.65 -3.57 9.46
CA ARG A 40 11.49 -4.53 8.36
C ARG A 40 11.35 -3.77 7.06
N PHE A 41 11.76 -4.38 5.97
CA PHE A 41 11.57 -3.82 4.64
C PHE A 41 10.57 -4.68 3.90
N TYR A 42 9.56 -4.06 3.30
CA TYR A 42 8.55 -4.73 2.50
C TYR A 42 8.74 -4.32 1.05
N THR A 43 8.81 -5.28 0.16
CA THR A 43 9.01 -4.99 -1.27
C THR A 43 8.01 -5.72 -2.14
N SER A 44 7.59 -5.04 -3.21
CA SER A 44 6.76 -5.62 -4.26
C SER A 44 7.04 -4.83 -5.53
N GLY A 45 7.60 -5.49 -6.56
CA GLY A 45 8.00 -4.77 -7.76
C GLY A 45 8.92 -3.60 -7.43
N ASP A 46 8.58 -2.43 -7.90
CA ASP A 46 9.36 -1.22 -7.64
C ASP A 46 9.01 -0.53 -6.33
N CYS A 47 8.06 -1.06 -5.58
CA CYS A 47 7.64 -0.47 -4.32
C CYS A 47 8.50 -1.00 -3.17
N SER A 48 9.01 -0.08 -2.36
CA SER A 48 9.77 -0.40 -1.15
C SER A 48 9.23 0.40 0.02
N ILE A 49 8.95 -0.29 1.11
CA ILE A 49 8.43 0.32 2.35
C ILE A 49 9.36 -0.07 3.49
N MET A 50 9.78 0.92 4.26
CA MET A 50 10.57 0.71 5.47
C MET A 50 9.64 0.87 6.66
N ALA A 51 9.36 -0.23 7.37
CA ALA A 51 8.44 -0.23 8.50
C ALA A 51 9.21 -0.26 9.80
N GLY A 52 8.97 0.72 10.66
CA GLY A 52 9.58 0.81 11.97
C GLY A 52 8.55 0.63 13.08
N GLN A 53 8.86 -0.21 14.05
CA GLN A 53 7.97 -0.43 15.19
C GLN A 53 7.95 0.81 16.08
N CYS A 54 6.80 1.39 16.24
CA CYS A 54 6.62 2.61 17.04
C CYS A 54 5.20 2.62 17.62
N PRO A 55 4.97 1.92 18.74
CA PRO A 55 3.62 1.81 19.31
C PRO A 55 3.03 3.15 19.76
N ASP A 56 3.88 4.14 20.02
CA ASP A 56 3.45 5.45 20.49
C ASP A 56 3.16 6.44 19.36
N ALA A 57 3.34 6.06 18.11
CA ALA A 57 3.05 6.94 16.99
C ALA A 57 1.55 7.27 16.94
N ILE A 58 1.23 8.45 16.43
CA ILE A 58 -0.16 8.83 16.19
C ILE A 58 -0.77 7.84 15.23
N HIS A 59 -1.91 7.25 15.58
CA HIS A 59 -2.58 6.31 14.71
C HIS A 59 -3.02 7.02 13.43
N PRO A 60 -2.74 6.43 12.25
CA PRO A 60 -3.02 7.10 10.98
C PRO A 60 -4.47 7.51 10.78
N SER A 61 -5.43 6.81 11.40
CA SER A 61 -6.84 7.17 11.32
C SER A 61 -7.14 8.57 11.87
N LYS A 62 -6.23 9.12 12.68
CA LYS A 62 -6.38 10.44 13.29
C LYS A 62 -5.79 11.56 12.44
N LEU A 63 -5.24 11.24 11.29
CA LEU A 63 -4.62 12.24 10.43
C LEU A 63 -5.62 12.93 9.49
N GLY A 64 -6.89 12.52 9.53
CA GLY A 64 -7.94 13.14 8.73
C GLY A 64 -8.06 12.56 7.33
N ASP A 65 -8.90 13.17 6.54
CA ASP A 65 -9.15 12.75 5.17
C ASP A 65 -7.92 13.01 4.29
N HIS A 66 -7.81 12.23 3.21
CA HIS A 66 -6.72 12.33 2.25
C HIS A 66 -5.34 11.98 2.82
N SER A 67 -5.30 11.29 3.96
CA SER A 67 -4.05 10.86 4.58
C SER A 67 -3.62 9.49 4.02
N TYR A 68 -3.40 9.44 2.72
CA TYR A 68 -2.82 8.26 2.08
C TYR A 68 -1.30 8.40 2.15
N PHE A 69 -0.59 7.33 2.52
CA PHE A 69 0.85 7.42 2.46
C PHE A 69 1.39 7.06 1.07
N ALA A 70 0.59 6.40 0.25
CA ALA A 70 1.03 6.00 -1.08
C ALA A 70 -0.14 5.87 -2.05
N TYR A 71 0.17 6.12 -3.31
CA TYR A 71 -0.64 5.73 -4.46
C TYR A 71 0.19 4.72 -5.24
N LEU A 72 -0.26 3.48 -5.30
CA LEU A 72 0.50 2.41 -5.91
C LEU A 72 -0.20 1.93 -7.18
N GLU A 73 0.47 2.01 -8.30
CA GLU A 73 -0.02 1.41 -9.52
C GLU A 73 0.23 -0.09 -9.48
N ILE A 74 -0.78 -0.86 -9.87
CA ILE A 74 -0.69 -2.30 -9.88
C ILE A 74 -1.28 -2.83 -11.18
N ASP A 75 -0.69 -3.87 -11.73
CA ASP A 75 -1.26 -4.59 -12.85
C ASP A 75 -2.42 -5.46 -12.36
N ASP A 76 -3.34 -5.79 -13.24
CA ASP A 76 -4.49 -6.64 -12.96
C ASP A 76 -5.20 -6.26 -11.65
N ILE A 77 -5.62 -5.00 -11.56
CA ILE A 77 -6.22 -4.46 -10.34
C ILE A 77 -7.50 -5.19 -9.94
N ASP A 78 -8.27 -5.69 -10.90
CA ASP A 78 -9.51 -6.40 -10.59
C ASP A 78 -9.22 -7.68 -9.81
N ARG A 79 -8.20 -8.41 -10.23
CA ARG A 79 -7.79 -9.64 -9.56
C ARG A 79 -7.24 -9.33 -8.17
N PHE A 80 -6.44 -8.27 -8.07
CA PHE A 80 -5.87 -7.85 -6.79
C PHE A 80 -6.96 -7.44 -5.81
N TYR A 81 -7.93 -6.66 -6.28
CA TYR A 81 -9.05 -6.21 -5.47
C TYR A 81 -9.84 -7.40 -4.90
N LYS A 82 -10.14 -8.39 -5.74
CA LYS A 82 -10.84 -9.60 -5.28
C LYS A 82 -10.02 -10.35 -4.24
N SER A 83 -8.72 -10.44 -4.45
CA SER A 83 -7.81 -11.13 -3.54
C SER A 83 -7.78 -10.47 -2.16
N VAL A 84 -7.59 -9.16 -2.10
CA VAL A 84 -7.50 -8.47 -0.82
C VAL A 84 -8.83 -8.46 -0.08
N ARG A 85 -9.95 -8.34 -0.80
CA ARG A 85 -11.27 -8.45 -0.19
C ARG A 85 -11.51 -9.84 0.36
N GLY A 86 -11.14 -10.86 -0.38
CA GLY A 86 -11.27 -12.25 0.07
C GLY A 86 -10.42 -12.54 1.30
N ALA A 87 -9.31 -11.85 1.48
CA ALA A 87 -8.45 -11.97 2.65
C ALA A 87 -8.94 -11.12 3.83
N GLY A 88 -10.06 -10.41 3.69
CA GLY A 88 -10.65 -9.64 4.78
C GLY A 88 -10.10 -8.24 4.96
N ALA A 89 -9.41 -7.70 3.96
CA ALA A 89 -8.90 -6.34 4.06
C ALA A 89 -10.05 -5.32 4.17
N GLU A 90 -9.83 -4.28 4.96
CA GLU A 90 -10.78 -3.18 5.09
C GLU A 90 -10.67 -2.28 3.86
N ILE A 91 -11.79 -2.09 3.16
CA ILE A 91 -11.85 -1.26 1.96
C ILE A 91 -12.44 0.09 2.34
N CYS A 92 -11.67 1.16 2.16
CA CYS A 92 -12.16 2.51 2.45
C CYS A 92 -12.82 3.17 1.23
N GLN A 93 -12.53 2.69 0.04
CA GLN A 93 -13.22 3.12 -1.16
C GLN A 93 -13.30 1.93 -2.11
N ASP A 94 -14.51 1.57 -2.52
CA ASP A 94 -14.72 0.46 -3.45
C ASP A 94 -14.09 0.79 -4.81
N ILE A 95 -13.75 -0.26 -5.53
CA ILE A 95 -13.14 -0.12 -6.85
C ILE A 95 -14.10 0.64 -7.78
N ARG A 96 -13.56 1.59 -8.51
CA ARG A 96 -14.33 2.40 -9.46
C ARG A 96 -13.39 2.98 -10.51
N ASP A 97 -13.99 3.38 -11.63
CA ASP A 97 -13.28 4.10 -12.68
C ASP A 97 -13.37 5.59 -12.41
N GLY A 98 -12.24 6.25 -12.28
CA GLY A 98 -12.18 7.69 -12.13
C GLY A 98 -12.20 8.38 -13.48
N PRO A 99 -12.69 9.63 -13.56
CA PRO A 99 -12.75 10.36 -14.82
C PRO A 99 -11.36 10.72 -15.37
N TRP A 100 -10.33 10.56 -14.56
CA TRP A 100 -8.94 10.80 -14.99
C TRP A 100 -8.29 9.59 -15.64
N GLY A 101 -9.06 8.52 -15.92
CA GLY A 101 -8.55 7.38 -16.65
C GLY A 101 -7.91 6.29 -15.82
N MET A 102 -8.14 6.29 -14.53
CA MET A 102 -7.60 5.27 -13.61
C MET A 102 -8.74 4.51 -12.95
N ARG A 103 -8.59 3.20 -12.84
CA ARG A 103 -9.45 2.37 -11.99
C ARG A 103 -8.77 2.27 -10.65
N GLU A 104 -9.48 2.58 -9.58
CA GLU A 104 -8.86 2.77 -8.26
C GLU A 104 -9.71 2.19 -7.15
N PHE A 105 -9.04 1.78 -6.08
CA PHE A 105 -9.70 1.54 -4.80
C PHE A 105 -8.74 1.89 -3.66
N CYS A 106 -9.29 2.02 -2.47
CA CYS A 106 -8.51 2.35 -1.28
C CYS A 106 -8.69 1.25 -0.24
N LEU A 107 -7.60 0.85 0.40
CA LEU A 107 -7.69 -0.02 1.57
C LEU A 107 -7.00 0.58 2.78
N VAL A 108 -7.42 0.10 3.96
CA VAL A 108 -6.78 0.44 5.22
C VAL A 108 -5.99 -0.79 5.66
N THR A 109 -4.71 -0.59 5.97
CA THR A 109 -3.87 -1.70 6.45
C THR A 109 -4.18 -2.04 7.90
N VAL A 110 -3.63 -3.14 8.38
CA VAL A 110 -3.77 -3.54 9.78
C VAL A 110 -3.18 -2.47 10.71
N ASP A 111 -2.22 -1.68 10.22
CA ASP A 111 -1.62 -0.59 10.98
C ASP A 111 -2.46 0.68 10.98
N GLY A 112 -3.52 0.72 10.18
CA GLY A 112 -4.39 1.87 10.03
C GLY A 112 -4.01 2.83 8.90
N HIS A 113 -2.99 2.53 8.12
CA HIS A 113 -2.59 3.36 7.00
C HIS A 113 -3.53 3.17 5.82
N ARG A 114 -3.73 4.25 5.06
CA ARG A 114 -4.50 4.20 3.82
C ARG A 114 -3.57 4.12 2.62
N ILE A 115 -3.87 3.18 1.74
CA ILE A 115 -3.17 3.04 0.47
C ILE A 115 -4.19 3.11 -0.64
N MET A 116 -3.94 3.99 -1.62
CA MET A 116 -4.71 4.00 -2.86
C MET A 116 -4.01 3.12 -3.87
N PHE A 117 -4.73 2.18 -4.45
CA PHE A 117 -4.23 1.37 -5.56
C PHE A 117 -4.92 1.80 -6.84
N GLY A 118 -4.18 1.84 -7.93
CA GLY A 118 -4.72 2.26 -9.21
C GLY A 118 -4.10 1.52 -10.38
N SER A 119 -4.83 1.52 -11.47
CA SER A 119 -4.35 1.01 -12.75
C SER A 119 -4.99 1.82 -13.87
N PRO A 120 -4.23 2.15 -14.92
CA PRO A 120 -4.86 2.80 -16.08
C PRO A 120 -6.02 1.97 -16.59
N ILE A 121 -7.12 2.63 -16.93
CA ILE A 121 -8.22 1.96 -17.59
C ILE A 121 -7.72 1.54 -18.94
N ASN A 122 -7.36 0.28 -19.03
CA ASN A 122 -6.68 -0.23 -20.19
C ASN A 122 -7.65 -0.90 -21.11
N ASP A 123 -8.15 -0.14 -22.03
CA ASP A 123 -8.76 -0.76 -23.18
C ASP A 123 -8.07 -0.23 -24.42
N ALA A 124 -8.35 -0.84 -25.54
CA ALA A 124 -7.76 -0.41 -26.79
C ALA A 124 -8.11 1.04 -27.12
N THR A 125 -9.23 1.50 -26.62
CA THR A 125 -9.66 2.87 -26.86
C THR A 125 -8.93 3.85 -25.99
N ALA A 126 -8.56 3.45 -24.79
CA ALA A 126 -7.80 4.32 -23.89
C ALA A 126 -6.43 4.65 -24.47
N VAL A 127 -5.92 3.77 -25.29
CA VAL A 127 -4.61 3.91 -25.92
C VAL A 127 -4.71 4.75 -27.18
N ALA A 128 -5.84 4.77 -27.77
CA ALA A 128 -6.05 5.45 -29.04
C ALA A 128 -5.90 6.95 -28.95
#